data_4d2a21a7cad3eb1488bf3e9cfcdb5a5e
#
_entry.id   4d2a21a7cad3eb1488bf3e9cfcdb5a5e
#
_cell.length_a   1.000
_cell.length_b   1.000
_cell.length_c   1.000
_cell.angle_alpha   90.00
_cell.angle_beta   90.00
_cell.angle_gamma   90.00
#
_symmetry.space_group_name_H-M   'P 1'
#
loop_
_entity.id
_entity.type
_entity.pdbx_description
1 polymer ?
#
loop_
_entity_poly.entity_id
_entity_poly.type
_entity_poly.pdbx_seq_one_letter_code
_entity_poly.pdbx_strand_id
1 'polypeptide(L)'
;MTDPIADYLTRLRNAIKANHRVVEIPASNLKKEITKVLFDKGYILNYKFEETENHQGKIKIALKYNPETRESAITKLERISTPGLRQYSNAATMPRVLNGLGVAILSTSRGVITDKEARTMNVGGEVLCYVY
;
A
#
# COMPACT_ATOMS: atom_id res chain seq x y z
N MET A 1 -6.81 -17.14 11.09
CA MET A 1 -6.61 -16.77 9.67
C MET A 1 -5.65 -15.61 9.57
N THR A 2 -4.63 -15.72 8.75
CA THR A 2 -3.62 -14.65 8.60
C THR A 2 -4.00 -13.69 7.48
N ASP A 3 -3.72 -12.41 7.69
CA ASP A 3 -3.86 -11.37 6.66
C ASP A 3 -2.51 -10.69 6.47
N PRO A 4 -1.69 -11.16 5.50
CA PRO A 4 -0.35 -10.58 5.28
C PRO A 4 -0.39 -9.09 4.88
N ILE A 5 -1.44 -8.65 4.20
CA ILE A 5 -1.58 -7.23 3.82
C ILE A 5 -1.89 -6.40 5.05
N ALA A 6 -2.79 -6.86 5.92
CA ALA A 6 -3.08 -6.16 7.18
C ALA A 6 -1.83 -6.06 8.05
N ASP A 7 -1.01 -7.12 8.11
CA ASP A 7 0.26 -7.11 8.82
C ASP A 7 1.23 -6.07 8.21
N TYR A 8 1.32 -6.03 6.88
CA TYR A 8 2.12 -5.03 6.15
C TYR A 8 1.71 -3.61 6.53
N LEU A 9 0.42 -3.32 6.46
CA LEU A 9 -0.10 -1.98 6.79
C LEU A 9 0.13 -1.64 8.27
N THR A 10 -0.02 -2.61 9.16
CA THR A 10 0.20 -2.42 10.59
C THR A 10 1.66 -2.10 10.89
N ARG A 11 2.61 -2.80 10.24
CA ARG A 11 4.04 -2.52 10.40
C ARG A 11 4.41 -1.13 9.93
N LEU A 12 3.85 -0.68 8.80
CA LEU A 12 4.02 0.69 8.32
C LEU A 12 3.44 1.70 9.30
N ARG A 13 2.23 1.44 9.75
CA ARG A 13 1.51 2.34 10.68
C ARG A 13 2.28 2.50 12.00
N ASN A 14 2.76 1.39 12.56
CA ASN A 14 3.53 1.42 13.80
C ASN A 14 4.87 2.14 13.63
N ALA A 15 5.56 1.92 12.51
CA ALA A 15 6.82 2.59 12.21
C ALA A 15 6.63 4.11 12.06
N ILE A 16 5.56 4.53 11.41
CA ILE A 16 5.21 5.94 11.25
C ILE A 16 4.92 6.57 12.61
N LYS A 17 4.13 5.89 13.44
CA LYS A 17 3.79 6.36 14.78
C LYS A 17 5.01 6.53 15.68
N ALA A 18 6.00 5.65 15.50
CA ALA A 18 7.27 5.70 16.25
C ALA A 18 8.31 6.62 15.59
N ASN A 19 7.98 7.29 14.48
CA ASN A 19 8.88 8.14 13.71
C ASN A 19 10.16 7.44 13.23
N HIS A 20 10.05 6.15 12.89
CA HIS A 20 11.17 5.42 12.32
C HIS A 20 11.46 5.93 10.90
N ARG A 21 12.73 5.97 10.52
CA ARG A 21 13.13 6.35 9.16
C ARG A 21 12.97 5.21 8.18
N VAL A 22 13.20 3.98 8.63
CA VAL A 22 13.18 2.79 7.80
C VAL A 22 12.40 1.71 8.53
N VAL A 23 11.62 0.96 7.77
CA VAL A 23 10.91 -0.22 8.27
C VAL A 23 11.25 -1.42 7.39
N GLU A 24 11.45 -2.58 8.01
CA GLU A 24 11.70 -3.83 7.31
C GLU A 24 10.48 -4.74 7.44
N ILE A 25 10.04 -5.30 6.33
CA ILE A 25 8.84 -6.13 6.27
C ILE A 25 9.14 -7.40 5.48
N PRO A 26 8.70 -8.58 5.93
CA PRO A 26 8.84 -9.80 5.12
C PRO A 26 8.22 -9.62 3.74
N ALA A 27 8.92 -10.05 2.69
CA ALA A 27 8.51 -9.82 1.32
C ALA A 27 7.51 -10.86 0.81
N SER A 28 6.65 -10.41 -0.09
CA SER A 28 5.85 -11.25 -0.98
C SER A 28 5.65 -10.46 -2.26
N ASN A 29 5.24 -11.13 -3.34
CA ASN A 29 5.03 -10.44 -4.61
C ASN A 29 3.99 -9.32 -4.48
N LEU A 30 2.89 -9.60 -3.79
CA LEU A 30 1.81 -8.63 -3.60
C LEU A 30 2.29 -7.43 -2.77
N LYS A 31 3.04 -7.67 -1.69
CA LYS A 31 3.60 -6.59 -0.86
C LYS A 31 4.58 -5.73 -1.64
N LYS A 32 5.40 -6.33 -2.50
CA LYS A 32 6.32 -5.61 -3.38
C LYS A 32 5.56 -4.69 -4.32
N GLU A 33 4.48 -5.18 -4.92
CA GLU A 33 3.65 -4.38 -5.82
C GLU A 33 2.97 -3.21 -5.11
N ILE A 34 2.47 -3.43 -3.90
CA ILE A 34 1.89 -2.35 -3.07
C ILE A 34 2.95 -1.29 -2.76
N THR A 35 4.17 -1.73 -2.43
CA THR A 35 5.29 -0.82 -2.12
C THR A 35 5.63 0.05 -3.33
N LYS A 36 5.65 -0.51 -4.53
CA LYS A 36 5.90 0.24 -5.76
C LYS A 36 4.84 1.31 -5.98
N VAL A 37 3.57 1.00 -5.73
CA VAL A 37 2.48 1.96 -5.85
C VAL A 37 2.65 3.10 -4.86
N LEU A 38 2.99 2.80 -3.60
CA LEU A 38 3.23 3.82 -2.59
C LEU A 38 4.37 4.76 -2.99
N PHE A 39 5.42 4.21 -3.57
CA PHE A 39 6.55 5.02 -4.07
C PHE A 39 6.14 5.89 -5.25
N ASP A 40 5.46 5.32 -6.24
CA ASP A 40 5.01 6.05 -7.43
C ASP A 40 4.09 7.22 -7.10
N LYS A 41 3.27 7.06 -6.06
CA LYS A 41 2.33 8.11 -5.64
C LYS A 41 2.92 9.07 -4.60
N GLY A 42 4.19 8.91 -4.25
CA GLY A 42 4.89 9.84 -3.37
C GLY A 42 4.61 9.67 -1.89
N TYR A 43 4.11 8.52 -1.45
CA TYR A 43 3.82 8.27 -0.05
C TYR A 43 5.03 7.81 0.75
N ILE A 44 6.01 7.22 0.08
CA ILE A 44 7.27 6.80 0.71
C ILE A 44 8.45 7.42 -0.04
N LEU A 45 9.58 7.53 0.64
CA LEU A 45 10.77 8.17 0.07
C LEU A 45 11.50 7.24 -0.90
N ASN A 46 11.66 5.98 -0.51
CA ASN A 46 12.34 4.98 -1.33
C ASN A 46 12.05 3.59 -0.78
N TYR A 47 12.46 2.56 -1.51
CA TYR A 47 12.34 1.18 -1.09
C TYR A 47 13.45 0.34 -1.69
N LYS A 48 13.72 -0.80 -1.05
CA LYS A 48 14.71 -1.76 -1.51
C LYS A 48 14.22 -3.18 -1.21
N PHE A 49 14.38 -4.09 -2.17
CA PHE A 49 14.09 -5.50 -1.97
C PHE A 49 15.40 -6.23 -1.70
N GLU A 50 15.46 -6.97 -0.59
CA GLU A 50 16.63 -7.76 -0.23
C GLU A 50 16.26 -9.23 -0.13
N GLU A 51 17.12 -10.10 -0.65
CA GLU A 51 16.98 -11.53 -0.45
C GLU A 51 17.67 -11.93 0.85
N THR A 52 17.05 -12.85 1.58
CA THR A 52 17.61 -13.43 2.79
C THR A 52 18.09 -14.85 2.52
N GLU A 53 18.90 -15.41 3.43
CA GLU A 53 19.42 -16.78 3.32
C GLU A 53 18.31 -17.82 3.17
N ASN A 54 17.12 -17.53 3.67
CA ASN A 54 15.96 -18.43 3.61
C ASN A 54 15.10 -18.23 2.36
N HIS A 55 15.57 -17.47 1.38
CA HIS A 55 14.84 -17.12 0.15
C HIS A 55 13.47 -16.42 0.37
N GLN A 56 13.16 -16.03 1.58
CA GLN A 56 11.92 -15.29 1.87
C GLN A 56 12.01 -13.84 1.44
N GLY A 57 13.18 -13.24 1.55
CA GLY A 57 13.36 -11.84 1.23
C GLY A 57 12.71 -10.90 2.24
N LYS A 58 13.09 -9.64 2.14
CA LYS A 58 12.47 -8.57 2.91
C LYS A 58 12.42 -7.29 2.09
N ILE A 59 11.49 -6.43 2.45
CA ILE A 59 11.31 -5.11 1.86
C ILE A 59 11.79 -4.10 2.89
N LYS A 60 12.73 -3.25 2.51
CA LYS A 60 13.12 -2.07 3.30
C LYS A 60 12.43 -0.86 2.72
N ILE A 61 11.69 -0.14 3.54
CA ILE A 61 10.95 1.05 3.11
C ILE A 61 11.50 2.24 3.87
N ALA A 62 11.96 3.25 3.12
CA ALA A 62 12.34 4.54 3.70
C ALA A 62 11.10 5.41 3.76
N LEU A 63 10.66 5.75 4.95
CA LEU A 63 9.46 6.53 5.19
C LEU A 63 9.70 8.01 4.90
N LYS A 64 8.65 8.70 4.48
CA LYS A 64 8.71 10.09 4.06
C LYS A 64 8.02 10.98 5.11
N TYR A 65 8.74 11.97 5.59
CA TYR A 65 8.25 12.94 6.57
C TYR A 65 8.48 14.36 6.06
N ASN A 66 7.62 15.27 6.49
CA ASN A 66 7.85 16.69 6.26
C ASN A 66 9.04 17.13 7.14
N PRO A 67 10.10 17.74 6.56
CA PRO A 67 11.28 18.12 7.33
C PRO A 67 11.01 19.18 8.40
N GLU A 68 9.98 20.00 8.23
CA GLU A 68 9.66 21.08 9.18
C GLU A 68 8.71 20.60 10.28
N THR A 69 7.57 19.98 9.90
CA THR A 69 6.54 19.55 10.84
C THR A 69 6.76 18.13 11.36
N ARG A 70 7.58 17.34 10.69
CA ARG A 70 7.83 15.92 10.94
C ARG A 70 6.60 15.02 10.79
N GLU A 71 5.58 15.52 10.13
CA GLU A 71 4.40 14.73 9.80
C GLU A 71 4.71 13.78 8.64
N SER A 72 4.18 12.56 8.73
CA SER A 72 4.33 11.57 7.69
C SER A 72 3.56 11.96 6.43
N ALA A 73 4.10 11.61 5.27
CA ALA A 73 3.37 11.72 4.00
C ALA A 73 2.13 10.82 3.98
N ILE A 74 2.13 9.75 4.77
CA ILE A 74 0.98 8.87 4.95
C ILE A 74 0.24 9.31 6.20
N THR A 75 -1.01 9.75 6.04
CA THR A 75 -1.87 10.13 7.16
C THR A 75 -2.63 8.91 7.68
N LYS A 76 -3.15 8.08 6.77
CA LYS A 76 -3.93 6.91 7.14
C LYS A 76 -3.73 5.76 6.15
N LEU A 77 -3.69 4.55 6.69
CA LEU A 77 -3.69 3.29 5.96
C LEU A 77 -4.88 2.47 6.45
N GLU A 78 -5.78 2.12 5.54
CA GLU A 78 -7.00 1.40 5.90
C GLU A 78 -7.14 0.14 5.06
N ARG A 79 -7.22 -1.01 5.73
CA ARG A 79 -7.46 -2.31 5.08
C ARG A 79 -8.94 -2.40 4.72
N ILE A 80 -9.26 -2.68 3.45
CA ILE A 80 -10.64 -2.76 2.97
C ILE A 80 -11.05 -4.21 2.75
N SER A 81 -10.42 -4.90 1.81
CA SER A 81 -10.71 -6.30 1.55
C SER A 81 -9.95 -7.18 2.55
N THR A 82 -10.64 -8.10 3.20
CA THR A 82 -10.03 -9.01 4.17
C THR A 82 -10.28 -10.46 3.77
N PRO A 83 -9.52 -11.42 4.31
CA PRO A 83 -9.78 -12.84 4.04
C PRO A 83 -11.19 -13.29 4.41
N GLY A 84 -11.76 -12.69 5.46
CA GLY A 84 -13.12 -13.01 5.91
C GLY A 84 -14.23 -12.31 5.13
N LEU A 85 -13.89 -11.21 4.43
CA LEU A 85 -14.86 -10.43 3.65
C LEU A 85 -14.15 -9.74 2.50
N ARG A 86 -14.13 -10.38 1.34
CA ARG A 86 -13.51 -9.82 0.15
C ARG A 86 -14.36 -8.68 -0.42
N GLN A 87 -13.71 -7.58 -0.80
CA GLN A 87 -14.34 -6.40 -1.37
C GLN A 87 -13.85 -6.18 -2.79
N TYR A 88 -14.79 -6.12 -3.74
CA TYR A 88 -14.49 -5.93 -5.15
C TYR A 88 -15.21 -4.70 -5.67
N SER A 89 -14.67 -4.10 -6.73
CA SER A 89 -15.29 -2.98 -7.41
C SER A 89 -15.05 -3.10 -8.91
N ASN A 90 -16.02 -2.63 -9.71
CA ASN A 90 -15.81 -2.46 -11.14
C ASN A 90 -15.43 -1.01 -11.45
N ALA A 91 -15.09 -0.71 -12.70
CA ALA A 91 -14.64 0.63 -13.10
C ALA A 91 -15.70 1.71 -12.85
N ALA A 92 -16.98 1.34 -12.99
CA ALA A 92 -18.09 2.30 -12.83
C ALA A 92 -18.36 2.67 -11.37
N THR A 93 -18.10 1.72 -10.43
CA THR A 93 -18.37 1.91 -9.00
C THR A 93 -17.11 2.10 -8.19
N MET A 94 -15.98 2.39 -8.85
CA MET A 94 -14.68 2.55 -8.21
C MET A 94 -14.73 3.61 -7.10
N PRO A 95 -14.27 3.27 -5.87
CA PRO A 95 -14.29 4.23 -4.77
C PRO A 95 -13.29 5.37 -5.02
N ARG A 96 -13.62 6.53 -4.46
CA ARG A 96 -12.70 7.67 -4.43
C ARG A 96 -12.34 7.96 -2.99
N VAL A 97 -11.06 8.04 -2.70
CA VAL A 97 -10.55 8.32 -1.36
C VAL A 97 -10.34 9.82 -1.22
N LEU A 98 -11.02 10.45 -0.26
CA LEU A 98 -10.95 11.91 -0.02
C LEU A 98 -11.14 12.72 -1.31
N ASN A 99 -12.16 12.39 -2.09
CA ASN A 99 -12.46 13.08 -3.37
C ASN A 99 -11.27 13.10 -4.35
N GLY A 100 -10.45 12.05 -4.33
CA GLY A 100 -9.30 11.92 -5.21
C GLY A 100 -7.98 12.43 -4.64
N LEU A 101 -7.98 12.93 -3.41
CA LEU A 101 -6.73 13.35 -2.73
C LEU A 101 -5.94 12.14 -2.23
N GLY A 102 -6.61 11.04 -1.90
CA GLY A 102 -5.98 9.79 -1.55
C GLY A 102 -6.07 8.78 -2.68
N VAL A 103 -5.62 7.55 -2.43
CA VAL A 103 -5.69 6.47 -3.42
C VAL A 103 -6.29 5.21 -2.81
N ALA A 104 -7.03 4.47 -3.63
CA ALA A 104 -7.36 3.08 -3.35
C ALA A 104 -6.37 2.21 -4.13
N ILE A 105 -5.81 1.21 -3.49
CA ILE A 105 -4.91 0.26 -4.15
C ILE A 105 -5.70 -1.01 -4.43
N LEU A 106 -5.72 -1.43 -5.70
CA LEU A 106 -6.50 -2.57 -6.15
C LEU A 106 -5.61 -3.64 -6.77
N SER A 107 -6.03 -4.90 -6.58
CA SER A 107 -5.46 -6.03 -7.31
C SER A 107 -6.39 -6.34 -8.49
N THR A 108 -5.87 -6.18 -9.71
CA THR A 108 -6.64 -6.34 -10.95
C THR A 108 -5.94 -7.32 -11.89
N SER A 109 -6.59 -7.65 -13.00
CA SER A 109 -5.97 -8.43 -14.07
C SER A 109 -4.78 -7.72 -14.72
N ARG A 110 -4.68 -6.40 -14.54
CA ARG A 110 -3.57 -5.58 -15.03
C ARG A 110 -2.49 -5.34 -13.98
N GLY A 111 -2.56 -6.06 -12.85
CA GLY A 111 -1.64 -5.92 -11.73
C GLY A 111 -2.20 -5.10 -10.59
N VAL A 112 -1.33 -4.71 -9.68
CA VAL A 112 -1.69 -3.87 -8.52
C VAL A 112 -1.57 -2.41 -8.95
N ILE A 113 -2.70 -1.72 -8.99
CA ILE A 113 -2.82 -0.35 -9.49
C ILE A 113 -3.71 0.50 -8.58
N THR A 114 -3.77 1.79 -8.84
CA THR A 114 -4.65 2.70 -8.10
C THR A 114 -6.04 2.75 -8.73
N ASP A 115 -7.00 3.30 -7.97
CA ASP A 115 -8.36 3.54 -8.45
C ASP A 115 -8.39 4.41 -9.71
N LYS A 116 -7.54 5.43 -9.79
CA LYS A 116 -7.44 6.31 -10.96
C LYS A 116 -7.02 5.54 -12.20
N GLU A 117 -5.97 4.74 -12.07
CA GLU A 117 -5.46 3.91 -13.16
C GLU A 117 -6.48 2.87 -13.59
N ALA A 118 -7.18 2.26 -12.63
CA ALA A 118 -8.23 1.27 -12.91
C ALA A 118 -9.39 1.89 -13.70
N ARG A 119 -9.82 3.11 -13.33
CA ARG A 119 -10.85 3.84 -14.09
C ARG A 119 -10.39 4.12 -15.53
N THR A 120 -9.15 4.58 -15.68
CA THR A 120 -8.59 4.90 -17.00
C THR A 120 -8.51 3.66 -17.88
N MET A 121 -8.12 2.52 -17.32
CA MET A 121 -8.02 1.25 -18.03
C MET A 121 -9.36 0.53 -18.19
N ASN A 122 -10.42 1.04 -17.52
CA ASN A 122 -11.74 0.43 -17.48
C ASN A 122 -11.71 -1.01 -16.95
N VAL A 123 -10.98 -1.23 -15.86
CA VAL A 123 -10.88 -2.53 -15.20
C VAL A 123 -11.33 -2.42 -13.75
N GLY A 124 -11.85 -3.52 -13.22
CA GLY A 124 -12.18 -3.64 -11.81
C GLY A 124 -11.27 -4.62 -11.12
N GLY A 125 -11.40 -4.76 -9.82
CA GLY A 125 -10.62 -5.70 -9.06
C GLY A 125 -10.93 -5.69 -7.57
N GLU A 126 -10.10 -6.35 -6.82
CA GLU A 126 -10.20 -6.40 -5.36
C GLU A 126 -9.62 -5.11 -4.76
N VAL A 127 -10.42 -4.44 -3.95
CA VAL A 127 -9.98 -3.21 -3.26
C VAL A 127 -9.20 -3.62 -2.02
N LEU A 128 -7.87 -3.53 -2.10
CA LEU A 128 -6.99 -3.99 -1.03
C LEU A 128 -6.98 -3.04 0.16
N CYS A 129 -6.75 -1.76 -0.10
CA CYS A 129 -6.63 -0.76 0.97
C CYS A 129 -6.82 0.65 0.43
N TYR A 130 -7.05 1.59 1.36
CA TYR A 130 -7.03 3.02 1.09
C TYR A 130 -5.79 3.64 1.74
N VAL A 131 -5.20 4.63 1.07
CA VAL A 131 -4.03 5.38 1.55
C VAL A 131 -4.28 6.86 1.34
N TYR A 132 -4.06 7.65 2.36
CA TYR A 132 -4.05 9.12 2.23
C TYR A 132 -3.23 9.79 3.33
#